data_3e0b315539bc4c12f8b69a4c4871181d
#
_entry.id   3e0b315539bc4c12f8b69a4c4871181d
#
_cell.length_a   1.000
_cell.length_b   1.000
_cell.length_c   1.000
_cell.angle_alpha   90.00
_cell.angle_beta   90.00
_cell.angle_gamma   90.00
#
_symmetry.space_group_name_H-M   'P 1'
#
loop_
_entity.id
_entity.type
_entity.pdbx_description
1 polymer ?
#
loop_
_entity_poly.entity_id
_entity_poly.type
_entity_poly.pdbx_seq_one_letter_code
_entity_poly.pdbx_strand_id
1 'polypeptide(L)'
;MIKKNLPKLIITSLITLIPILVGLVLWDKLPDQVPVHWDINGEVDDYATKTQAVFAMPLVLVAFHWICVLGTLLDPKKHNINDKMFTLVLWIIPVISLLCNSMVYATALGHKVSVEIIMPLF
;
A
#
# COMPACT_ATOMS: atom_id res chain seq x y z
N MET A 1 -7.63 8.44 22.60
CA MET A 1 -7.54 7.39 21.58
C MET A 1 -6.23 7.38 20.81
N ILE A 2 -5.76 8.53 20.35
CA ILE A 2 -4.49 8.57 19.59
C ILE A 2 -3.33 8.03 20.41
N LYS A 3 -3.17 8.45 21.67
CA LYS A 3 -2.07 8.00 22.51
C LYS A 3 -2.08 6.49 22.74
N LYS A 4 -3.27 5.90 22.93
CA LYS A 4 -3.42 4.47 23.16
C LYS A 4 -3.02 3.67 21.92
N ASN A 5 -3.34 4.18 20.73
CA ASN A 5 -3.14 3.47 19.47
C ASN A 5 -1.90 3.92 18.71
N LEU A 6 -1.14 4.89 19.24
CA LEU A 6 0.02 5.42 18.55
C LEU A 6 1.07 4.35 18.23
N PRO A 7 1.41 3.40 19.13
CA PRO A 7 2.35 2.34 18.77
C PRO A 7 1.86 1.49 17.59
N LYS A 8 0.57 1.18 17.56
CA LYS A 8 -0.01 0.41 16.44
C LYS A 8 0.03 1.22 15.15
N LEU A 9 -0.26 2.51 15.22
CA LEU A 9 -0.21 3.40 14.06
C LEU A 9 1.20 3.50 13.50
N ILE A 10 2.20 3.61 14.38
CA ILE A 10 3.60 3.65 13.95
C ILE A 10 3.98 2.34 13.27
N ILE A 11 3.64 1.21 13.87
CA ILE A 11 3.96 -0.11 13.31
C ILE A 11 3.31 -0.30 11.95
N THR A 12 2.02 0.03 11.82
CA THR A 12 1.31 -0.14 10.54
C THR A 12 1.85 0.80 9.47
N SER A 13 2.26 2.02 9.86
CA SER A 13 2.89 2.96 8.95
C SER A 13 4.23 2.43 8.44
N LEU A 14 5.05 1.86 9.32
CA LEU A 14 6.33 1.27 8.94
C LEU A 14 6.13 0.09 7.99
N ILE A 15 5.13 -0.75 8.25
CA ILE A 15 4.81 -1.87 7.35
C ILE A 15 4.41 -1.35 5.97
N THR A 16 3.60 -0.27 5.92
CA THR A 16 3.20 0.34 4.65
C THR A 16 4.41 0.86 3.87
N LEU A 17 5.48 1.24 4.56
CA LEU A 17 6.70 1.76 3.94
C LEU A 17 7.74 0.69 3.61
N ILE A 18 7.52 -0.57 4.02
CA ILE A 18 8.46 -1.67 3.72
C ILE A 18 8.78 -1.76 2.21
N PRO A 19 7.83 -1.57 1.29
CA PRO A 19 8.15 -1.64 -0.14
C PRO A 19 9.24 -0.67 -0.59
N ILE A 20 9.44 0.45 0.10
CA ILE A 20 10.55 1.35 -0.21
C ILE A 20 11.88 0.64 -0.01
N LEU A 21 12.03 -0.08 1.10
CA LEU A 21 13.26 -0.83 1.40
C LEU A 21 13.48 -1.93 0.35
N VAL A 22 12.42 -2.64 -0.01
CA VAL A 22 12.49 -3.68 -1.04
C VAL A 22 12.90 -3.07 -2.38
N GLY A 23 12.30 -1.94 -2.75
CA GLY A 23 12.65 -1.25 -3.99
C GLY A 23 14.08 -0.76 -4.02
N LEU A 24 14.63 -0.31 -2.89
CA LEU A 24 16.02 0.12 -2.81
C LEU A 24 16.97 -1.07 -2.99
N VAL A 25 16.64 -2.22 -2.42
CA VAL A 25 17.44 -3.45 -2.61
C VAL A 25 17.40 -3.90 -4.06
N LEU A 26 16.26 -3.77 -4.72
CA LEU A 26 16.07 -4.20 -6.11
C LEU A 26 16.38 -3.11 -7.13
N TRP A 27 16.85 -1.94 -6.70
CA TRP A 27 16.95 -0.75 -7.53
C TRP A 27 17.65 -1.00 -8.86
N ASP A 28 18.79 -1.69 -8.84
CA ASP A 28 19.57 -1.95 -10.04
C ASP A 28 18.89 -2.97 -10.98
N LYS A 29 17.96 -3.74 -10.45
CA LYS A 29 17.23 -4.76 -11.23
C LYS A 29 15.92 -4.24 -11.80
N LEU A 30 15.45 -3.09 -11.31
CA LEU A 30 14.19 -2.52 -11.78
C LEU A 30 14.39 -1.77 -13.10
N PRO A 31 13.42 -1.88 -14.04
CA PRO A 31 13.49 -1.11 -15.28
C PRO A 31 13.18 0.37 -15.03
N ASP A 32 13.55 1.23 -15.98
CA ASP A 32 13.26 2.67 -15.89
C ASP A 32 11.77 2.96 -15.93
N GLN A 33 11.00 2.12 -16.61
CA GLN A 33 9.55 2.20 -16.66
C GLN A 33 8.98 1.02 -15.88
N VAL A 34 8.37 1.31 -14.73
CA VAL A 34 7.83 0.30 -13.83
C VAL A 34 6.33 0.22 -14.03
N PRO A 35 5.76 -0.98 -14.30
CA PRO A 35 4.32 -1.12 -14.44
C PRO A 35 3.64 -0.88 -13.08
N VAL A 36 2.65 0.01 -13.05
CA VAL A 36 1.99 0.42 -11.81
C VAL A 36 0.47 0.28 -11.86
N HIS A 37 -0.10 0.01 -13.03
CA HIS A 37 -1.54 -0.12 -13.17
C HIS A 37 -1.87 -1.15 -14.25
N TRP A 38 -2.96 -1.89 -14.03
CA TRP A 38 -3.44 -2.92 -14.96
C TRP A 38 -4.88 -2.62 -15.34
N ASP A 39 -5.25 -2.93 -16.58
CA ASP A 39 -6.61 -2.78 -17.04
C ASP A 39 -7.48 -3.97 -16.63
N ILE A 40 -8.74 -3.95 -17.04
CA ILE A 40 -9.71 -5.00 -16.71
C ILE A 40 -9.32 -6.36 -17.31
N ASN A 41 -8.54 -6.36 -18.38
CA ASN A 41 -8.07 -7.59 -19.04
C ASN A 41 -6.77 -8.12 -18.41
N GLY A 42 -6.25 -7.46 -17.39
CA GLY A 42 -5.02 -7.87 -16.72
C GLY A 42 -3.75 -7.41 -17.42
N GLU A 43 -3.87 -6.54 -18.42
CA GLU A 43 -2.73 -6.00 -19.14
C GLU A 43 -2.28 -4.69 -18.51
N VAL A 44 -0.96 -4.45 -18.52
CA VAL A 44 -0.40 -3.20 -17.97
C VAL A 44 -0.84 -2.04 -18.87
N ASP A 45 -1.48 -1.03 -18.28
CA ASP A 45 -1.95 0.14 -19.02
C ASP A 45 -1.31 1.45 -18.57
N ASP A 46 -0.44 1.41 -17.57
CA ASP A 46 0.26 2.60 -17.11
C ASP A 46 1.60 2.24 -16.49
N TYR A 47 2.57 3.13 -16.64
CA TYR A 47 3.92 2.98 -16.13
C TYR A 47 4.32 4.22 -15.35
N ALA A 48 5.22 4.03 -14.40
CA ALA A 48 5.83 5.12 -13.64
C ALA A 48 7.35 5.01 -13.72
N THR A 49 8.04 6.11 -13.43
CA THR A 49 9.49 6.05 -13.30
C THR A 49 9.86 5.19 -12.10
N LYS A 50 11.10 4.70 -12.08
CA LYS A 50 11.63 3.92 -10.95
C LYS A 50 11.46 4.69 -9.64
N THR A 51 11.83 5.97 -9.62
CA THR A 51 11.71 6.81 -8.43
C THR A 51 10.25 6.93 -7.97
N GLN A 52 9.32 7.17 -8.89
CA GLN A 52 7.91 7.26 -8.56
C GLN A 52 7.38 5.94 -7.99
N ALA A 53 7.73 4.82 -8.61
CA ALA A 53 7.23 3.53 -8.16
C ALA A 53 7.76 3.14 -6.79
N VAL A 54 9.04 3.40 -6.52
CA VAL A 54 9.68 2.99 -5.26
C VAL A 54 9.30 3.93 -4.12
N PHE A 55 9.29 5.23 -4.35
CA PHE A 55 9.08 6.23 -3.28
C PHE A 55 7.66 6.78 -3.25
N ALA A 56 7.13 7.22 -4.38
CA ALA A 56 5.85 7.94 -4.38
C ALA A 56 4.69 7.04 -3.98
N MET A 57 4.62 5.83 -4.48
CA MET A 57 3.49 4.94 -4.19
C MET A 57 3.37 4.60 -2.71
N PRO A 58 4.43 4.12 -2.02
CA PRO A 58 4.31 3.87 -0.58
C PRO A 58 4.05 5.13 0.24
N LEU A 59 4.64 6.27 -0.16
CA LEU A 59 4.41 7.53 0.55
C LEU A 59 2.96 8.01 0.42
N VAL A 60 2.38 7.89 -0.76
CA VAL A 60 0.95 8.21 -0.98
C VAL A 60 0.08 7.29 -0.14
N LEU A 61 0.40 6.01 -0.08
CA LEU A 61 -0.37 5.05 0.70
C LEU A 61 -0.27 5.33 2.20
N VAL A 62 0.89 5.70 2.72
CA VAL A 62 1.02 6.02 4.14
C VAL A 62 0.28 7.33 4.47
N ALA A 63 0.29 8.31 3.57
CA ALA A 63 -0.48 9.54 3.74
C ALA A 63 -1.97 9.22 3.79
N PHE A 64 -2.45 8.39 2.88
CA PHE A 64 -3.84 7.97 2.86
C PHE A 64 -4.20 7.17 4.11
N HIS A 65 -3.30 6.32 4.59
CA HIS A 65 -3.47 5.57 5.83
C HIS A 65 -3.71 6.51 7.01
N TRP A 66 -2.87 7.56 7.16
CA TRP A 66 -3.02 8.54 8.22
C TRP A 66 -4.32 9.33 8.09
N ILE A 67 -4.71 9.69 6.86
CA ILE A 67 -5.98 10.38 6.61
C ILE A 67 -7.15 9.51 7.07
N CYS A 68 -7.14 8.22 6.73
CA CYS A 68 -8.20 7.30 7.14
C CYS A 68 -8.27 7.14 8.66
N VAL A 69 -7.12 6.99 9.31
CA VAL A 69 -7.08 6.82 10.77
C VAL A 69 -7.53 8.09 11.48
N LEU A 70 -7.00 9.26 11.07
CA LEU A 70 -7.37 10.52 11.68
C LEU A 70 -8.85 10.84 11.42
N GLY A 71 -9.36 10.57 10.22
CA GLY A 71 -10.76 10.75 9.91
C GLY A 71 -11.65 9.91 10.82
N THR A 72 -11.24 8.67 11.09
CA THR A 72 -11.97 7.78 11.99
C THR A 72 -11.96 8.32 13.42
N LEU A 73 -10.81 8.80 13.89
CA LEU A 73 -10.67 9.31 15.26
C LEU A 73 -11.39 10.65 15.46
N LEU A 74 -11.50 11.45 14.39
CA LEU A 74 -12.16 12.76 14.45
C LEU A 74 -13.65 12.68 14.13
N ASP A 75 -14.15 11.50 13.75
CA ASP A 75 -15.57 11.29 13.46
C ASP A 75 -16.39 11.57 14.72
N PRO A 76 -17.46 12.40 14.65
CA PRO A 76 -18.34 12.60 15.80
C PRO A 76 -18.97 11.30 16.31
N LYS A 77 -19.06 10.28 15.48
CA LYS A 77 -19.63 8.99 15.82
C LYS A 77 -18.57 7.97 16.25
N LYS A 78 -17.35 8.41 16.55
CA LYS A 78 -16.23 7.51 16.90
C LYS A 78 -16.53 6.60 18.08
N HIS A 79 -17.40 7.02 18.99
CA HIS A 79 -17.76 6.22 20.16
C HIS A 79 -18.58 4.97 19.79
N ASN A 80 -19.10 4.91 18.56
CA ASN A 80 -19.81 3.74 18.03
C ASN A 80 -18.84 2.76 17.34
N ILE A 81 -17.56 3.13 17.22
CA ILE A 81 -16.56 2.29 16.56
C ILE A 81 -15.86 1.48 17.65
N ASN A 82 -15.96 0.15 17.56
CA ASN A 82 -15.30 -0.74 18.50
C ASN A 82 -13.85 -0.97 18.13
N ASP A 83 -13.08 -1.57 19.04
CA ASP A 83 -11.65 -1.82 18.82
C ASP A 83 -11.39 -2.74 17.63
N LYS A 84 -12.31 -3.64 17.35
CA LYS A 84 -12.19 -4.56 16.23
C LYS A 84 -12.27 -3.82 14.88
N MET A 85 -13.22 -2.90 14.75
CA MET A 85 -13.34 -2.07 13.54
C MET A 85 -12.16 -1.15 13.38
N PHE A 86 -11.69 -0.56 14.46
CA PHE A 86 -10.53 0.33 14.42
C PHE A 86 -9.27 -0.44 14.01
N THR A 87 -9.10 -1.66 14.52
CA THR A 87 -8.00 -2.52 14.11
C THR A 87 -8.06 -2.84 12.62
N LEU A 88 -9.26 -3.08 12.09
CA LEU A 88 -9.45 -3.31 10.65
C LEU A 88 -8.98 -2.09 9.83
N VAL A 89 -9.37 -0.89 10.26
CA VAL A 89 -8.94 0.36 9.59
C VAL A 89 -7.42 0.50 9.63
N LEU A 90 -6.80 0.15 10.77
CA LEU A 90 -5.34 0.24 10.92
C LEU A 90 -4.60 -0.68 9.97
N TRP A 91 -5.14 -1.87 9.67
CA TRP A 91 -4.42 -2.88 8.90
C TRP A 91 -4.75 -2.91 7.42
N ILE A 92 -5.83 -2.23 6.98
CA ILE A 92 -6.28 -2.33 5.59
C ILE A 92 -5.23 -1.78 4.61
N ILE A 93 -4.67 -0.60 4.87
CA ILE A 93 -3.69 0.02 3.96
C ILE A 93 -2.34 -0.71 4.00
N PRO A 94 -1.80 -1.12 5.16
CA PRO A 94 -0.57 -1.92 5.15
C PRO A 94 -0.68 -3.19 4.30
N VAL A 95 -1.80 -3.91 4.41
CA VAL A 95 -2.03 -5.13 3.62
C VAL A 95 -2.10 -4.79 2.13
N ILE A 96 -2.86 -3.75 1.76
CA ILE A 96 -2.97 -3.30 0.38
C ILE A 96 -1.60 -2.89 -0.16
N SER A 97 -0.81 -2.16 0.64
CA SER A 97 0.52 -1.71 0.24
C SER A 97 1.43 -2.90 -0.10
N LEU A 98 1.48 -3.90 0.79
CA LEU A 98 2.32 -5.07 0.57
C LEU A 98 1.88 -5.84 -0.67
N LEU A 99 0.57 -6.04 -0.86
CA LEU A 99 0.06 -6.76 -2.02
C LEU A 99 0.32 -6.01 -3.32
N CYS A 100 -0.04 -4.73 -3.37
CA CYS A 100 0.10 -3.93 -4.60
C CYS A 100 1.56 -3.76 -4.99
N ASN A 101 2.43 -3.43 -4.03
CA ASN A 101 3.84 -3.21 -4.33
C ASN A 101 4.54 -4.52 -4.68
N SER A 102 4.15 -5.64 -4.06
CA SER A 102 4.69 -6.95 -4.43
C SER A 102 4.35 -7.29 -5.88
N MET A 103 3.11 -7.01 -6.29
CA MET A 103 2.68 -7.24 -7.68
C MET A 103 3.45 -6.34 -8.65
N VAL A 104 3.64 -5.07 -8.30
CA VAL A 104 4.40 -4.12 -9.12
C VAL A 104 5.84 -4.61 -9.30
N TYR A 105 6.51 -4.97 -8.22
CA TYR A 105 7.91 -5.41 -8.30
C TYR A 105 8.05 -6.75 -9.02
N ALA A 106 7.15 -7.69 -8.77
CA ALA A 106 7.21 -8.99 -9.45
C ALA A 106 7.06 -8.81 -10.96
N THR A 107 6.12 -7.98 -11.39
CA THR A 107 5.91 -7.71 -12.82
C THR A 107 7.13 -6.98 -13.40
N ALA A 108 7.68 -6.00 -12.68
CA ALA A 108 8.84 -5.24 -13.12
C ALA A 108 10.07 -6.12 -13.31
N LEU A 109 10.21 -7.17 -12.49
CA LEU A 109 11.34 -8.11 -12.60
C LEU A 109 11.11 -9.22 -13.64
N GLY A 110 10.01 -9.15 -14.38
CA GLY A 110 9.72 -10.11 -15.44
C GLY A 110 8.90 -11.31 -15.03
N HIS A 111 8.45 -11.37 -13.80
CA HIS A 111 7.59 -12.46 -13.35
C HIS A 111 6.15 -12.22 -13.81
N LYS A 112 5.50 -13.28 -14.28
CA LYS A 112 4.13 -13.20 -14.72
C LYS A 112 3.21 -13.34 -13.50
N VAL A 113 2.50 -12.26 -13.18
CA VAL A 113 1.59 -12.24 -12.04
C VAL A 113 0.17 -12.48 -12.55
N SER A 114 -0.57 -13.34 -11.84
CA SER A 114 -1.95 -13.66 -12.20
C SER A 114 -2.89 -12.57 -11.66
N VAL A 115 -2.96 -11.46 -12.39
CA VAL A 115 -3.77 -10.30 -11.99
C VAL A 115 -5.25 -10.68 -11.91
N GLU A 116 -5.70 -11.60 -12.75
CA GLU A 116 -7.09 -12.08 -12.76
C GLU A 116 -7.49 -12.71 -11.43
N ILE A 117 -6.55 -13.32 -10.72
CA ILE A 117 -6.80 -13.93 -9.41
C ILE A 117 -6.77 -12.88 -8.31
N ILE A 118 -5.87 -11.90 -8.41
CA ILE A 118 -5.64 -10.89 -7.38
C ILE A 118 -6.67 -9.77 -7.43
N MET A 119 -7.02 -9.29 -8.62
CA MET A 119 -7.92 -8.15 -8.79
C MET A 119 -9.28 -8.31 -8.12
N PRO A 120 -9.94 -9.48 -8.13
CA PRO A 120 -11.22 -9.61 -7.43
C PRO A 120 -11.15 -9.38 -5.92
N LEU A 121 -9.95 -9.34 -5.35
CA LEU A 121 -9.75 -9.03 -3.93
C LEU A 121 -9.77 -7.52 -3.65
N PHE A 122 -9.71 -6.73 -4.68
CA PHE A 122 -9.75 -5.27 -4.58
C PHE A 122 -11.08 -4.74 -5.09
#